data_8f5bf73ccdc153d3945abad477148252
#
_entry.id   8f5bf73ccdc153d3945abad477148252
#
_cell.length_a   1.000
_cell.length_b   1.000
_cell.length_c   1.000
_cell.angle_alpha   90.00
_cell.angle_beta   90.00
_cell.angle_gamma   90.00
#
_symmetry.space_group_name_H-M   'P 1'
#
loop_
_entity.id
_entity.type
_entity.pdbx_description
1 polymer ?
#
loop_
_entity_poly.entity_id
_entity_poly.type
_entity_poly.pdbx_seq_one_letter_code
_entity_poly.pdbx_strand_id
1 'polypeptide(L)'
;MTLEEFGALIGTIGIPAVLGYYKDAQATPYIAYAATEKNCIYADGRCIYAEDWIALLFVSKTRIPEMEALIENLLTENGLAYGDPELDYDEKQGIHTVTYYFQLE
;
A
#
# COMPACT_ATOMS: atom_id res chain seq x y z
N MET A 1 -5.94 -12.14 -5.52
CA MET A 1 -6.15 -11.56 -4.18
C MET A 1 -7.08 -10.37 -4.29
N THR A 2 -8.06 -10.28 -3.42
CA THR A 2 -8.95 -9.12 -3.36
C THR A 2 -8.35 -8.05 -2.45
N LEU A 3 -8.87 -6.82 -2.55
CA LEU A 3 -8.45 -5.72 -1.69
C LEU A 3 -8.75 -6.04 -0.21
N GLU A 4 -9.86 -6.71 0.05
CA GLU A 4 -10.25 -7.15 1.38
C GLU A 4 -9.27 -8.18 1.96
N GLU A 5 -8.87 -9.15 1.15
CA GLU A 5 -7.86 -10.14 1.53
C GLU A 5 -6.51 -9.48 1.80
N PHE A 6 -6.14 -8.50 0.98
CA PHE A 6 -4.92 -7.72 1.19
C PHE A 6 -4.96 -6.96 2.50
N GLY A 7 -6.11 -6.36 2.82
CA GLY A 7 -6.30 -5.66 4.09
C GLY A 7 -6.08 -6.56 5.30
N ALA A 8 -6.61 -7.78 5.24
CA ALA A 8 -6.41 -8.77 6.31
C ALA A 8 -4.92 -9.16 6.42
N LEU A 9 -4.25 -9.31 5.28
CA LEU A 9 -2.83 -9.65 5.22
C LEU A 9 -1.95 -8.56 5.83
N ILE A 10 -2.18 -7.30 5.44
CA ILE A 10 -1.39 -6.18 5.93
C ILE A 10 -1.58 -5.95 7.44
N GLY A 11 -2.76 -6.30 7.95
CA GLY A 11 -3.05 -6.24 9.38
C GLY A 11 -2.16 -7.13 10.24
N THR A 12 -1.54 -8.15 9.65
CA THR A 12 -0.65 -9.07 10.38
C THR A 12 0.69 -8.43 10.76
N ILE A 13 1.03 -7.29 10.17
CA ILE A 13 2.28 -6.59 10.47
C ILE A 13 2.27 -6.01 11.87
N GLY A 14 1.09 -5.68 12.41
CA GLY A 14 0.98 -5.24 13.79
C GLY A 14 1.03 -3.73 14.00
N ILE A 15 0.98 -2.95 12.94
CA ILE A 15 0.85 -1.49 13.02
C ILE A 15 -0.50 -1.07 12.43
N PRO A 16 -1.03 0.10 12.82
CA PRO A 16 -2.32 0.55 12.28
C PRO A 16 -2.30 0.65 10.75
N ALA A 17 -3.33 0.12 10.11
CA ALA A 17 -3.46 0.16 8.66
C ALA A 17 -4.90 0.53 8.31
N VAL A 18 -5.07 1.35 7.27
CA VAL A 18 -6.39 1.82 6.84
C VAL A 18 -6.49 1.82 5.33
N LEU A 19 -7.68 1.48 4.84
CA LEU A 19 -8.02 1.63 3.43
C LEU A 19 -8.42 3.09 3.19
N GLY A 20 -7.66 3.78 2.35
CA GLY A 20 -7.87 5.19 2.08
C GLY A 20 -7.09 6.07 3.04
N TYR A 21 -7.78 6.95 3.74
CA TYR A 21 -7.15 7.91 4.65
C TYR A 21 -7.81 7.88 6.02
N TYR A 22 -7.01 8.13 7.05
CA TYR A 22 -7.56 8.37 8.37
C TYR A 22 -8.29 9.72 8.38
N LYS A 23 -9.49 9.77 8.98
CA LYS A 23 -10.26 11.01 9.10
C LYS A 23 -9.59 11.99 10.05
N ASP A 24 -9.01 11.47 11.12
CA ASP A 24 -8.30 12.25 12.12
C ASP A 24 -6.80 11.98 12.03
N ALA A 25 -5.99 12.87 12.58
CA ALA A 25 -4.54 12.68 12.62
C ALA A 25 -4.21 11.37 13.35
N GLN A 26 -3.44 10.53 12.70
CA GLN A 26 -3.03 9.22 13.23
C GLN A 26 -1.61 9.28 13.77
N ALA A 27 -1.39 8.63 14.92
CA ALA A 27 -0.04 8.50 15.45
C ALA A 27 0.80 7.61 14.54
N THR A 28 2.04 8.05 14.25
CA THR A 28 2.98 7.26 13.46
C THR A 28 3.67 6.20 14.33
N PRO A 29 4.09 5.06 13.76
CA PRO A 29 3.97 4.69 12.35
C PRO A 29 2.59 4.14 12.00
N TYR A 30 2.19 4.31 10.75
CA TYR A 30 0.95 3.71 10.27
C TYR A 30 1.06 3.41 8.76
N ILE A 31 0.12 2.61 8.26
CA ILE A 31 0.01 2.27 6.85
C ILE A 31 -1.33 2.77 6.31
N ALA A 32 -1.31 3.39 5.13
CA ALA A 32 -2.51 3.71 4.38
C ALA A 32 -2.36 3.05 3.01
N TYR A 33 -3.41 2.44 2.51
CA TYR A 33 -3.39 1.82 1.19
C TYR A 33 -4.70 2.09 0.46
N ALA A 34 -4.63 2.20 -0.86
CA ALA A 34 -5.81 2.47 -1.68
C ALA A 34 -5.59 2.00 -3.10
N ALA A 35 -6.69 1.67 -3.78
CA ALA A 35 -6.66 1.41 -5.20
C ALA A 35 -6.47 2.75 -5.93
N THR A 36 -5.43 2.85 -6.73
CA THR A 36 -5.11 4.08 -7.48
C THR A 36 -5.61 4.01 -8.91
N GLU A 37 -5.73 2.82 -9.46
CA GLU A 37 -6.13 2.63 -10.85
C GLU A 37 -6.80 1.28 -11.02
N LYS A 38 -7.80 1.25 -11.87
CA LYS A 38 -8.48 0.02 -12.24
C LYS A 38 -8.54 -0.06 -13.76
N ASN A 39 -7.76 -0.99 -14.31
CA ASN A 39 -7.72 -1.20 -15.76
C ASN A 39 -8.65 -2.34 -16.15
N CYS A 40 -9.53 -2.09 -17.12
CA CYS A 40 -10.43 -3.09 -17.63
C CYS A 40 -10.01 -3.52 -19.04
N ILE A 41 -10.11 -4.83 -19.29
CA ILE A 41 -10.01 -5.36 -20.64
C ILE A 41 -11.44 -5.58 -21.12
N TYR A 42 -11.81 -4.93 -22.22
CA TYR A 42 -13.18 -4.91 -22.71
C TYR A 42 -13.41 -5.91 -23.85
N ALA A 43 -14.56 -6.54 -23.80
CA ALA A 43 -15.10 -7.32 -24.93
C ALA A 43 -16.61 -7.04 -25.00
N ASP A 44 -17.11 -6.74 -26.19
CA ASP A 44 -18.52 -6.42 -26.42
C ASP A 44 -19.07 -5.31 -25.53
N GLY A 45 -18.23 -4.30 -25.25
CA GLY A 45 -18.61 -3.16 -24.42
C GLY A 45 -18.66 -3.46 -22.92
N ARG A 46 -18.16 -4.61 -22.50
CA ARG A 46 -18.13 -5.00 -21.08
C ARG A 46 -16.69 -5.20 -20.60
N CYS A 47 -16.45 -4.84 -19.35
CA CYS A 47 -15.19 -5.15 -18.69
C CYS A 47 -15.21 -6.64 -18.32
N ILE A 48 -14.38 -7.44 -18.98
CA ILE A 48 -14.28 -8.88 -18.74
C ILE A 48 -13.17 -9.23 -17.76
N TYR A 49 -12.23 -8.32 -17.56
CA TYR A 49 -11.11 -8.51 -16.65
C TYR A 49 -10.68 -7.15 -16.11
N ALA A 50 -10.45 -7.06 -14.83
CA ALA A 50 -10.02 -5.83 -14.18
C ALA A 50 -8.74 -6.07 -13.37
N GLU A 51 -7.79 -5.15 -13.49
CA GLU A 51 -6.55 -5.15 -12.73
C GLU A 51 -6.56 -3.97 -11.77
N ASP A 52 -6.38 -4.24 -10.48
CA ASP A 52 -6.35 -3.19 -9.45
C ASP A 52 -4.91 -2.86 -9.10
N TRP A 53 -4.53 -1.61 -9.31
CA TRP A 53 -3.24 -1.08 -8.85
C TRP A 53 -3.41 -0.48 -7.47
N ILE A 54 -2.50 -0.81 -6.57
CA ILE A 54 -2.53 -0.39 -5.18
C ILE A 54 -1.33 0.49 -4.88
N ALA A 55 -1.58 1.59 -4.17
CA ALA A 55 -0.52 2.38 -3.54
C ALA A 55 -0.59 2.10 -2.04
N LEU A 56 0.52 1.64 -1.47
CA LEU A 56 0.67 1.43 -0.04
C LEU A 56 1.67 2.43 0.49
N LEU A 57 1.24 3.25 1.44
CA LEU A 57 2.07 4.27 2.07
C LEU A 57 2.41 3.85 3.49
N PHE A 58 3.71 3.77 3.78
CA PHE A 58 4.19 3.57 5.14
C PHE A 58 4.67 4.91 5.66
N VAL A 59 4.00 5.43 6.69
CA VAL A 59 4.24 6.78 7.22
C VAL A 59 4.88 6.69 8.61
N SER A 60 6.02 7.36 8.79
CA SER A 60 6.75 7.35 10.04
C SER A 60 7.50 8.65 10.26
N LYS A 61 7.83 8.98 11.51
CA LYS A 61 8.64 10.17 11.84
C LYS A 61 10.11 9.96 11.51
N THR A 62 10.58 8.72 11.65
CA THR A 62 11.94 8.33 11.29
C THR A 62 11.85 7.10 10.40
N ARG A 63 12.79 6.95 9.47
CA ARG A 63 12.82 5.75 8.66
C ARG A 63 13.11 4.52 9.53
N ILE A 64 12.31 3.49 9.35
CA ILE A 64 12.44 2.24 10.09
C ILE A 64 12.68 1.12 9.07
N PRO A 65 13.96 0.86 8.71
CA PRO A 65 14.27 -0.14 7.67
C PRO A 65 13.73 -1.53 7.97
N GLU A 66 13.61 -1.88 9.24
CA GLU A 66 13.07 -3.17 9.67
C GLU A 66 11.60 -3.32 9.28
N MET A 67 10.81 -2.26 9.43
CA MET A 67 9.40 -2.26 9.04
C MET A 67 9.25 -2.26 7.53
N GLU A 68 10.11 -1.51 6.83
CA GLU A 68 10.13 -1.53 5.38
C GLU A 68 10.42 -2.94 4.87
N ALA A 69 11.38 -3.63 5.48
CA ALA A 69 11.71 -5.01 5.12
C ALA A 69 10.54 -5.97 5.37
N LEU A 70 9.79 -5.78 6.46
CA LEU A 70 8.61 -6.60 6.74
C LEU A 70 7.54 -6.43 5.66
N ILE A 71 7.30 -5.19 5.25
CA ILE A 71 6.33 -4.89 4.20
C ILE A 71 6.79 -5.51 2.87
N GLU A 72 8.05 -5.31 2.50
CA GLU A 72 8.62 -5.84 1.27
C GLU A 72 8.59 -7.36 1.22
N ASN A 73 8.93 -8.02 2.33
CA ASN A 73 8.87 -9.47 2.43
C ASN A 73 7.43 -9.99 2.32
N LEU A 74 6.49 -9.31 2.93
CA LEU A 74 5.09 -9.68 2.86
C LEU A 74 4.57 -9.61 1.43
N LEU A 75 4.92 -8.55 0.70
CA LEU A 75 4.54 -8.41 -0.71
C LEU A 75 5.17 -9.53 -1.55
N THR A 76 6.46 -9.76 -1.36
CA THR A 76 7.20 -10.78 -2.12
C THR A 76 6.67 -12.19 -1.86
N GLU A 77 6.42 -12.53 -0.60
CA GLU A 77 5.91 -13.86 -0.22
C GLU A 77 4.54 -14.16 -0.80
N ASN A 78 3.76 -13.12 -1.09
CA ASN A 78 2.42 -13.27 -1.66
C ASN A 78 2.36 -13.03 -3.16
N GLY A 79 3.52 -12.98 -3.81
CA GLY A 79 3.60 -12.83 -5.26
C GLY A 79 3.22 -11.47 -5.78
N LEU A 80 3.24 -10.45 -4.94
CA LEU A 80 2.91 -9.08 -5.30
C LEU A 80 4.20 -8.34 -5.66
N ALA A 81 4.49 -8.25 -6.95
CA ALA A 81 5.68 -7.57 -7.44
C ALA A 81 5.49 -6.06 -7.35
N TYR A 82 6.42 -5.37 -6.75
CA TYR A 82 6.40 -3.91 -6.64
C TYR A 82 7.64 -3.33 -7.33
N GLY A 83 7.49 -2.07 -7.82
CA GLY A 83 8.61 -1.35 -8.41
C GLY A 83 9.49 -0.69 -7.34
N ASP A 84 10.36 0.22 -7.77
CA ASP A 84 11.21 0.96 -6.83
C ASP A 84 10.33 1.80 -5.89
N PRO A 85 10.48 1.66 -4.57
CA PRO A 85 9.71 2.46 -3.63
C PRO A 85 10.02 3.95 -3.77
N GLU A 86 8.99 4.77 -3.69
CA GLU A 86 9.15 6.21 -3.67
C GLU A 86 9.36 6.68 -2.23
N LEU A 87 10.41 7.47 -2.03
CA LEU A 87 10.75 8.01 -0.72
C LEU A 87 10.44 9.50 -0.72
N ASP A 88 9.65 9.94 0.26
CA ASP A 88 9.30 11.33 0.41
C ASP A 88 9.49 11.79 1.86
N TYR A 89 9.82 13.06 2.04
CA TYR A 89 10.00 13.63 3.37
C TYR A 89 9.32 14.99 3.44
N ASP A 90 8.39 15.14 4.38
CA ASP A 90 7.71 16.40 4.63
C ASP A 90 8.44 17.13 5.78
N GLU A 91 9.19 18.17 5.45
CA GLU A 91 9.96 18.93 6.42
C GLU A 91 9.08 19.64 7.45
N LYS A 92 7.88 20.07 7.05
CA LYS A 92 6.97 20.79 7.94
C LYS A 92 6.44 19.91 9.06
N GLN A 93 6.15 18.64 8.74
CA GLN A 93 5.61 17.70 9.69
C GLN A 93 6.66 16.75 10.25
N GLY A 94 7.84 16.69 9.62
CA GLY A 94 8.90 15.77 10.01
C GLY A 94 8.52 14.32 9.75
N ILE A 95 7.83 14.06 8.65
CA ILE A 95 7.29 12.75 8.32
C ILE A 95 7.95 12.18 7.08
N HIS A 96 8.40 10.93 7.18
CA HIS A 96 8.87 10.14 6.05
C HIS A 96 7.74 9.27 5.53
N THR A 97 7.56 9.23 4.21
CA THR A 97 6.58 8.36 3.56
C THR A 97 7.30 7.50 2.54
N VAL A 98 7.09 6.18 2.64
CA VAL A 98 7.60 5.22 1.66
C VAL A 98 6.38 4.66 0.94
N THR A 99 6.34 4.83 -0.38
CA THR A 99 5.21 4.40 -1.20
C THR A 99 5.58 3.22 -2.06
N TYR A 100 4.79 2.15 -1.98
CA TYR A 100 4.92 0.96 -2.81
C TYR A 100 3.75 0.88 -3.77
N TYR A 101 4.05 0.68 -5.05
CA TYR A 101 3.02 0.48 -6.07
C TYR A 101 3.08 -0.95 -6.56
N PHE A 102 1.96 -1.64 -6.55
CA PHE A 102 1.88 -3.01 -7.01
C PHE A 102 0.47 -3.33 -7.51
N GLN A 103 0.35 -4.44 -8.22
CA GLN A 103 -0.90 -4.88 -8.80
C GLN A 103 -1.42 -6.09 -8.01
N LEU A 104 -2.72 -6.05 -7.67
CA LEU A 104 -3.39 -7.21 -7.08
C LEU A 104 -3.81 -8.15 -8.20
N GLU A 105 -3.45 -9.40 -8.03
CA GLU A 105 -3.83 -10.47 -8.96
C GLU A 105 -4.88 -11.39 -8.35
#